data_9183188a982315ef719ce4e5faa915c6
#
_entry.id   9183188a982315ef719ce4e5faa915c6
#
_cell.length_a   1.000
_cell.length_b   1.000
_cell.length_c   1.000
_cell.angle_alpha   90.00
_cell.angle_beta   90.00
_cell.angle_gamma   90.00
#
_symmetry.space_group_name_H-M   'P 1'
#
loop_
_entity.id
_entity.type
_entity.pdbx_description
1 polymer ?
#
loop_
_entity_poly.entity_id
_entity_poly.type
_entity_poly.pdbx_seq_one_letter_code
_entity_poly.pdbx_strand_id
1 'polypeptide(L)'
;MITRLSLGLLTLVLTTWGHVSDAAEPRAPSALDRELVEILQQLPGRYAGEAGNPRIALQHKIVQIEAPQFGDVVFYHQISRDGMDSTAPFQQKIYVFDRRSDRPVNRMRSFVFPPKSGYANLERRPDILKTLDPSQLMNFPEGCAFLWSAAEGEPGVYVARVSPETCSYESAAFKQRISPKMTYRVANDSFGIEDLLYGATGQPLFPPSGLLIVPRLVEGTTAAVLAASMASDWRKLDPERTLYLELASGRVVFELTPTFAPEHVRNIRALAQSGWFDGLSINRVQDNFVTQWGDPEGSRPITTARSRIPPEFERRWTSSIAFTPLPDGDVYASTVGFVDGMPAAGEGPGGALWLTHCYGTLGVGRDNAPDSGSGAELYAVIGHAPRQLDRNITVVGRAVLGMEHLAALPRGTEALGFYKSAAERVPIRRVRMGVDLQPSERIELEALRTDTATFAALVEARRNRRDAWYRVPAGRIDLCSVPLPVRPAR
;
A
#
# COMPACT_ATOMS: atom_id res chain seq x y z
N MET A 1 9.19 12.34 74.02
CA MET A 1 9.49 11.27 74.97
C MET A 1 10.03 10.14 74.16
N ILE A 2 11.40 10.03 73.96
CA ILE A 2 12.35 9.37 74.80
C ILE A 2 11.85 7.91 75.13
N THR A 3 12.47 6.83 74.61
CA THR A 3 13.75 6.23 74.89
C THR A 3 13.96 5.00 74.01
N ARG A 4 15.05 4.86 73.29
CA ARG A 4 16.31 4.13 73.52
C ARG A 4 16.22 2.58 73.56
N LEU A 5 16.94 1.98 72.62
CA LEU A 5 18.03 0.98 72.69
C LEU A 5 17.79 -0.39 73.42
N SER A 6 18.08 -1.46 72.67
CA SER A 6 19.12 -2.40 73.11
C SER A 6 19.60 -3.32 71.98
N LEU A 7 20.89 -3.50 71.97
CA LEU A 7 21.76 -4.42 71.22
C LEU A 7 21.55 -5.86 71.65
N GLY A 8 21.67 -6.82 70.75
CA GLY A 8 21.73 -8.24 71.10
C GLY A 8 22.40 -9.09 69.99
N LEU A 9 23.58 -9.49 70.31
CA LEU A 9 24.63 -10.34 69.76
C LEU A 9 24.25 -11.46 68.78
N LEU A 10 25.09 -11.54 67.77
CA LEU A 10 25.64 -12.68 67.02
C LEU A 10 25.27 -14.10 67.42
N THR A 11 24.81 -14.86 66.39
CA THR A 11 25.22 -16.28 66.29
C THR A 11 25.40 -16.61 64.77
N LEU A 12 26.66 -16.99 64.47
CA LEU A 12 27.12 -17.49 63.19
C LEU A 12 26.60 -18.90 62.98
N VAL A 13 25.81 -19.16 61.94
CA VAL A 13 25.55 -20.51 61.46
C VAL A 13 26.06 -20.59 60.01
N LEU A 14 27.19 -21.26 59.88
CA LEU A 14 27.69 -21.72 58.53
C LEU A 14 26.74 -22.82 58.03
N THR A 15 26.00 -22.56 57.00
CA THR A 15 25.34 -23.57 56.19
C THR A 15 25.91 -23.55 54.78
N THR A 16 26.38 -24.69 54.42
CA THR A 16 26.99 -25.12 53.14
C THR A 16 26.27 -24.60 51.91
N TRP A 17 27.02 -23.95 51.05
CA TRP A 17 26.60 -23.60 49.70
C TRP A 17 26.46 -24.89 48.86
N GLY A 18 25.23 -25.30 48.62
CA GLY A 18 24.91 -26.24 47.55
C GLY A 18 25.16 -25.55 46.20
N HIS A 19 25.89 -26.22 45.33
CA HIS A 19 26.08 -25.80 43.95
C HIS A 19 24.73 -25.59 43.27
N VAL A 20 24.39 -24.31 43.00
CA VAL A 20 23.37 -23.96 42.02
C VAL A 20 24.01 -24.27 40.66
N SER A 21 23.44 -25.25 39.97
CA SER A 21 23.78 -25.57 38.59
C SER A 21 23.69 -24.32 37.74
N ASP A 22 24.77 -23.99 37.09
CA ASP A 22 24.80 -23.00 35.99
C ASP A 22 23.64 -23.29 35.01
N ALA A 23 22.57 -22.50 35.08
CA ALA A 23 21.64 -22.41 34.00
C ALA A 23 22.41 -21.73 32.87
N ALA A 24 22.74 -22.48 31.83
CA ALA A 24 23.43 -21.98 30.68
C ALA A 24 22.70 -20.70 30.18
N GLU A 25 23.43 -19.62 30.08
CA GLU A 25 22.90 -18.39 29.45
C GLU A 25 22.28 -18.74 28.09
N PRO A 26 21.12 -18.19 27.76
CA PRO A 26 20.47 -18.45 26.46
C PRO A 26 21.44 -18.04 25.33
N ARG A 27 21.90 -19.04 24.58
CA ARG A 27 22.82 -18.86 23.46
C ARG A 27 22.19 -17.89 22.46
N ALA A 28 22.90 -16.83 22.07
CA ALA A 28 22.44 -15.90 21.04
C ALA A 28 22.04 -16.68 19.77
N PRO A 29 20.86 -16.39 19.15
CA PRO A 29 20.39 -17.12 17.98
C PRO A 29 21.42 -17.05 16.84
N SER A 30 21.66 -18.18 16.19
CA SER A 30 22.53 -18.25 15.03
C SER A 30 21.97 -17.41 13.86
N ALA A 31 22.78 -17.14 12.84
CA ALA A 31 22.31 -16.46 11.63
C ALA A 31 21.15 -17.23 10.97
N LEU A 32 21.26 -18.55 10.91
CA LEU A 32 20.22 -19.45 10.37
C LEU A 32 18.92 -19.41 11.17
N ASP A 33 18.99 -19.28 12.52
CA ASP A 33 17.79 -19.15 13.33
C ASP A 33 17.06 -17.83 13.06
N ARG A 34 17.80 -16.75 12.80
CA ARG A 34 17.21 -15.44 12.41
C ARG A 34 16.55 -15.50 11.04
N GLU A 35 17.21 -16.09 10.05
CA GLU A 35 16.64 -16.32 8.71
C GLU A 35 15.36 -17.15 8.78
N LEU A 36 15.35 -18.22 9.56
CA LEU A 36 14.16 -19.04 9.74
C LEU A 36 13.00 -18.21 10.34
N VAL A 37 13.27 -17.41 11.38
CA VAL A 37 12.24 -16.56 12.00
C VAL A 37 11.64 -15.60 10.95
N GLU A 38 12.47 -14.97 10.13
CA GLU A 38 11.99 -14.06 9.08
C GLU A 38 11.19 -14.79 7.99
N ILE A 39 11.64 -15.98 7.56
CA ILE A 39 10.89 -16.81 6.62
C ILE A 39 9.53 -17.18 7.18
N LEU A 40 9.47 -17.63 8.43
CA LEU A 40 8.21 -18.03 9.09
C LEU A 40 7.25 -16.84 9.29
N GLN A 41 7.77 -15.62 9.44
CA GLN A 41 6.97 -14.39 9.52
C GLN A 41 6.46 -13.93 8.14
N GLN A 42 7.27 -14.12 7.10
CA GLN A 42 6.94 -13.65 5.77
C GLN A 42 6.10 -14.64 4.96
N LEU A 43 6.25 -15.96 5.18
CA LEU A 43 5.59 -16.99 4.39
C LEU A 43 4.05 -16.96 4.51
N PRO A 44 3.44 -16.81 5.71
CA PRO A 44 1.98 -16.73 5.80
C PRO A 44 1.47 -15.47 5.13
N GLY A 45 0.40 -15.60 4.35
CA GLY A 45 -0.20 -14.46 3.67
C GLY A 45 -1.23 -14.89 2.63
N ARG A 46 -1.87 -13.89 2.07
CA ARG A 46 -2.75 -14.03 0.91
C ARG A 46 -2.09 -13.30 -0.26
N TYR A 47 -1.98 -13.97 -1.38
CA TYR A 47 -1.27 -13.44 -2.55
C TYR A 47 -2.13 -13.65 -3.79
N ALA A 48 -2.20 -12.67 -4.67
CA ALA A 48 -2.95 -12.79 -5.91
C ALA A 48 -2.21 -12.13 -7.07
N GLY A 49 -2.24 -12.78 -8.22
CA GLY A 49 -1.63 -12.30 -9.45
C GLY A 49 -2.04 -13.15 -10.63
N GLU A 50 -1.67 -12.69 -11.81
CA GLU A 50 -1.84 -13.43 -13.05
C GLU A 50 -0.56 -14.18 -13.39
N ALA A 51 -0.71 -15.42 -13.82
CA ALA A 51 0.40 -16.32 -14.11
C ALA A 51 0.21 -17.04 -15.43
N GLY A 52 1.33 -17.31 -16.11
CA GLY A 52 1.36 -18.16 -17.30
C GLY A 52 1.04 -17.47 -18.63
N ASN A 53 1.04 -18.26 -19.71
CA ASN A 53 0.63 -17.86 -21.05
C ASN A 53 -0.31 -18.94 -21.63
N PRO A 54 -1.63 -18.71 -21.76
CA PRO A 54 -2.34 -17.46 -21.42
C PRO A 54 -2.32 -17.14 -19.93
N ARG A 55 -2.48 -15.87 -19.57
CA ARG A 55 -2.50 -15.42 -18.17
C ARG A 55 -3.69 -16.00 -17.42
N ILE A 56 -3.40 -16.68 -16.32
CA ILE A 56 -4.41 -17.25 -15.42
C ILE A 56 -4.27 -16.54 -14.07
N ALA A 57 -5.36 -15.99 -13.58
CA ALA A 57 -5.39 -15.43 -12.24
C ALA A 57 -5.24 -16.57 -11.21
N LEU A 58 -4.18 -16.50 -10.40
CA LEU A 58 -3.94 -17.42 -9.29
C LEU A 58 -3.97 -16.66 -7.98
N GLN A 59 -4.60 -17.28 -7.01
CA GLN A 59 -4.70 -16.77 -5.65
C GLN A 59 -4.13 -17.80 -4.69
N HIS A 60 -3.18 -17.38 -3.87
CA HIS A 60 -2.49 -18.22 -2.89
C HIS A 60 -2.86 -17.77 -1.48
N LYS A 61 -3.34 -18.70 -0.67
CA LYS A 61 -3.57 -18.50 0.76
C LYS A 61 -2.66 -19.44 1.53
N ILE A 62 -1.70 -18.87 2.28
CA ILE A 62 -0.76 -19.62 3.13
C ILE A 62 -1.05 -19.22 4.58
N VAL A 63 -1.42 -20.17 5.41
CA VAL A 63 -1.82 -19.94 6.81
C VAL A 63 -1.10 -20.92 7.71
N GLN A 64 -0.55 -20.44 8.83
CA GLN A 64 -0.04 -21.34 9.86
C GLN A 64 -1.21 -22.06 10.55
N ILE A 65 -1.05 -23.35 10.77
CA ILE A 65 -2.08 -24.22 11.38
C ILE A 65 -1.48 -25.04 12.52
N GLU A 66 -2.31 -25.43 13.47
CA GLU A 66 -1.94 -26.35 14.56
C GLU A 66 -2.18 -27.81 14.10
N ALA A 67 -1.12 -28.47 13.66
CA ALA A 67 -1.16 -29.84 13.15
C ALA A 67 0.08 -30.63 13.56
N PRO A 68 0.24 -30.94 14.87
CA PRO A 68 1.45 -31.55 15.43
C PRO A 68 1.76 -32.93 14.85
N GLN A 69 0.78 -33.62 14.27
CA GLN A 69 0.98 -34.91 13.58
C GLN A 69 1.85 -34.77 12.30
N PHE A 70 2.01 -33.55 11.78
CA PHE A 70 2.89 -33.28 10.62
C PHE A 70 4.29 -32.84 11.05
N GLY A 71 4.42 -32.06 12.12
CA GLY A 71 5.68 -31.52 12.61
C GLY A 71 5.54 -30.29 13.48
N ASP A 72 6.66 -29.57 13.73
CA ASP A 72 6.74 -28.48 14.69
C ASP A 72 6.08 -27.18 14.23
N VAL A 73 6.31 -26.80 12.97
CA VAL A 73 5.71 -25.59 12.36
C VAL A 73 5.08 -25.99 11.04
N VAL A 74 3.78 -25.82 10.96
CA VAL A 74 2.97 -26.32 9.84
C VAL A 74 2.20 -25.18 9.20
N PHE A 75 2.23 -25.11 7.88
CA PHE A 75 1.43 -24.18 7.08
C PHE A 75 0.53 -24.94 6.11
N TYR A 76 -0.70 -24.49 5.99
CA TYR A 76 -1.61 -24.90 4.94
C TYR A 76 -1.56 -23.89 3.79
N HIS A 77 -1.39 -24.37 2.57
CA HIS A 77 -1.38 -23.57 1.35
C HIS A 77 -2.51 -24.01 0.42
N GLN A 78 -3.41 -23.10 0.13
CA GLN A 78 -4.48 -23.28 -0.85
C GLN A 78 -4.23 -22.39 -2.07
N ILE A 79 -4.31 -22.98 -3.27
CA ILE A 79 -4.20 -22.28 -4.55
C ILE A 79 -5.55 -22.35 -5.26
N SER A 80 -6.10 -21.21 -5.65
CA SER A 80 -7.43 -21.09 -6.25
C SER A 80 -7.39 -20.20 -7.49
N ARG A 81 -8.40 -20.34 -8.36
CA ARG A 81 -8.58 -19.52 -9.56
C ARG A 81 -9.80 -18.60 -9.46
N ASP A 82 -10.76 -18.97 -8.65
CA ASP A 82 -12.11 -18.41 -8.51
C ASP A 82 -12.35 -17.73 -7.14
N GLY A 83 -11.32 -17.44 -6.42
CA GLY A 83 -11.38 -16.80 -5.11
C GLY A 83 -10.53 -17.53 -4.07
N MET A 84 -9.97 -16.78 -3.10
CA MET A 84 -9.07 -17.34 -2.07
C MET A 84 -9.75 -18.31 -1.13
N ASP A 85 -11.04 -18.14 -0.91
CA ASP A 85 -11.87 -19.00 -0.06
C ASP A 85 -12.70 -19.99 -0.86
N SER A 86 -12.31 -20.27 -2.11
CA SER A 86 -12.93 -21.26 -2.97
C SER A 86 -13.09 -22.60 -2.25
N THR A 87 -14.25 -23.21 -2.43
CA THR A 87 -14.55 -24.57 -1.96
C THR A 87 -14.03 -25.66 -2.88
N ALA A 88 -13.55 -25.26 -4.09
CA ALA A 88 -12.96 -26.14 -5.09
C ALA A 88 -11.58 -25.64 -5.53
N PRO A 89 -10.58 -25.60 -4.64
CA PRO A 89 -9.25 -25.07 -4.96
C PRO A 89 -8.57 -25.90 -6.04
N PHE A 90 -7.74 -25.24 -6.83
CA PHE A 90 -6.94 -25.88 -7.86
C PHE A 90 -5.91 -26.85 -7.27
N GLN A 91 -5.26 -26.46 -6.16
CA GLN A 91 -4.27 -27.27 -5.47
C GLN A 91 -4.23 -26.92 -3.97
N GLN A 92 -3.88 -27.91 -3.15
CA GLN A 92 -3.70 -27.72 -1.72
C GLN A 92 -2.40 -28.42 -1.30
N LYS A 93 -1.65 -27.80 -0.39
CA LYS A 93 -0.39 -28.32 0.15
C LYS A 93 -0.31 -28.07 1.66
N ILE A 94 0.46 -28.93 2.34
CA ILE A 94 0.94 -28.65 3.70
C ILE A 94 2.45 -28.50 3.62
N TYR A 95 2.98 -27.44 4.23
CA TYR A 95 4.40 -27.19 4.41
C TYR A 95 4.78 -27.43 5.87
N VAL A 96 5.89 -28.11 6.09
CA VAL A 96 6.34 -28.48 7.43
C VAL A 96 7.81 -28.10 7.59
N PHE A 97 8.08 -27.28 8.60
CA PHE A 97 9.43 -26.99 9.07
C PHE A 97 9.68 -27.79 10.34
N ASP A 98 10.66 -28.69 10.31
CA ASP A 98 11.05 -29.51 11.46
C ASP A 98 12.25 -28.88 12.16
N ARG A 99 12.15 -28.64 13.47
CA ARG A 99 13.26 -28.14 14.31
C ARG A 99 14.09 -29.29 14.87
N ARG A 100 14.56 -30.16 14.02
CA ARG A 100 15.39 -31.30 14.46
C ARG A 100 16.87 -30.93 14.46
N SER A 101 17.59 -31.34 15.50
CA SER A 101 19.02 -31.05 15.67
C SER A 101 19.93 -31.70 14.63
N ASP A 102 19.46 -32.75 13.96
CA ASP A 102 20.16 -33.51 12.93
C ASP A 102 19.96 -32.98 11.50
N ARG A 103 19.20 -31.90 11.32
CA ARG A 103 18.84 -31.35 10.01
C ARG A 103 18.98 -29.83 9.98
N PRO A 104 19.21 -29.22 8.79
CA PRO A 104 19.15 -27.78 8.64
C PRO A 104 17.80 -27.22 9.07
N VAL A 105 17.79 -26.19 9.92
CA VAL A 105 16.57 -25.55 10.45
C VAL A 105 15.70 -24.91 9.39
N ASN A 106 16.27 -24.55 8.26
CA ASN A 106 15.59 -23.91 7.12
C ASN A 106 15.06 -24.93 6.09
N ARG A 107 14.96 -26.21 6.45
CA ARG A 107 14.43 -27.27 5.62
C ARG A 107 12.90 -27.34 5.73
N MET A 108 12.21 -27.33 4.58
CA MET A 108 10.76 -27.43 4.49
C MET A 108 10.37 -28.68 3.67
N ARG A 109 9.54 -29.55 4.26
CA ARG A 109 8.88 -30.64 3.54
C ARG A 109 7.53 -30.19 3.02
N SER A 110 7.02 -30.80 1.96
CA SER A 110 5.68 -30.55 1.45
C SER A 110 4.87 -31.81 1.28
N PHE A 111 3.58 -31.73 1.60
CA PHE A 111 2.58 -32.75 1.35
C PHE A 111 1.52 -32.16 0.42
N VAL A 112 1.05 -32.95 -0.55
CA VAL A 112 0.05 -32.50 -1.51
C VAL A 112 -1.23 -33.29 -1.35
N PHE A 113 -2.35 -32.58 -1.30
CA PHE A 113 -3.66 -33.20 -1.23
C PHE A 113 -4.06 -33.81 -2.58
N PRO A 114 -4.76 -34.95 -2.57
CA PRO A 114 -5.38 -35.48 -3.79
C PRO A 114 -6.32 -34.45 -4.43
N PRO A 115 -6.43 -34.42 -5.75
CA PRO A 115 -7.40 -33.55 -6.43
C PRO A 115 -8.82 -33.81 -5.92
N LYS A 116 -9.59 -32.75 -5.72
CA LYS A 116 -11.00 -32.82 -5.23
C LYS A 116 -11.15 -33.49 -3.85
N SER A 117 -10.17 -33.38 -3.00
CA SER A 117 -10.12 -34.05 -1.70
C SER A 117 -11.12 -33.55 -0.64
N GLY A 118 -11.83 -32.45 -0.91
CA GLY A 118 -12.79 -31.87 0.06
C GLY A 118 -12.17 -31.12 1.25
N TYR A 119 -10.85 -30.89 1.25
CA TYR A 119 -10.12 -30.23 2.32
C TYR A 119 -9.95 -28.70 2.13
N ALA A 120 -10.83 -28.08 1.35
CA ALA A 120 -10.81 -26.63 1.15
C ALA A 120 -11.00 -25.88 2.48
N ASN A 121 -10.27 -24.76 2.64
CA ASN A 121 -10.32 -23.89 3.81
C ASN A 121 -10.10 -24.65 5.14
N LEU A 122 -9.10 -25.54 5.14
CA LEU A 122 -8.81 -26.45 6.25
C LEU A 122 -8.49 -25.72 7.57
N GLU A 123 -7.96 -24.52 7.49
CA GLU A 123 -7.69 -23.65 8.63
C GLU A 123 -8.93 -23.23 9.42
N ARG A 124 -10.10 -23.38 8.82
CA ARG A 124 -11.43 -23.10 9.44
C ARG A 124 -12.12 -24.38 9.92
N ARG A 125 -11.47 -25.52 9.82
CA ARG A 125 -12.05 -26.84 10.10
C ARG A 125 -11.15 -27.66 11.06
N PRO A 126 -11.00 -27.20 12.30
CA PRO A 126 -10.05 -27.77 13.28
C PRO A 126 -10.33 -29.26 13.60
N ASP A 127 -11.58 -29.68 13.55
CA ASP A 127 -12.01 -31.08 13.76
C ASP A 127 -11.47 -32.01 12.67
N ILE A 128 -11.50 -31.58 11.41
CA ILE A 128 -10.94 -32.33 10.30
C ILE A 128 -9.41 -32.31 10.36
N LEU A 129 -8.86 -31.14 10.67
CA LEU A 129 -7.42 -30.98 10.76
C LEU A 129 -6.81 -31.92 11.81
N LYS A 130 -7.44 -32.07 13.00
CA LYS A 130 -6.98 -32.96 14.07
C LYS A 130 -6.98 -34.45 13.68
N THR A 131 -7.87 -34.86 12.78
CA THR A 131 -8.01 -36.24 12.33
C THR A 131 -7.30 -36.56 11.02
N LEU A 132 -6.72 -35.55 10.39
CA LEU A 132 -6.00 -35.69 9.12
C LEU A 132 -4.73 -36.53 9.30
N ASP A 133 -4.67 -37.67 8.63
CA ASP A 133 -3.50 -38.55 8.65
C ASP A 133 -2.51 -38.15 7.55
N PRO A 134 -1.25 -37.82 7.89
CA PRO A 134 -0.21 -37.51 6.92
C PRO A 134 -0.01 -38.59 5.85
N SER A 135 -0.25 -39.86 6.17
CA SER A 135 -0.11 -40.99 5.24
C SER A 135 -1.12 -40.97 4.09
N GLN A 136 -2.23 -40.25 4.24
CA GLN A 136 -3.27 -40.05 3.20
C GLN A 136 -2.89 -39.01 2.17
N LEU A 137 -1.84 -38.23 2.42
CA LEU A 137 -1.35 -37.20 1.52
C LEU A 137 -0.14 -37.69 0.74
N MET A 138 0.03 -37.16 -0.47
CA MET A 138 1.23 -37.44 -1.24
C MET A 138 2.42 -36.75 -0.55
N ASN A 139 3.31 -37.56 0.01
CA ASN A 139 4.58 -37.12 0.58
C ASN A 139 5.70 -37.34 -0.43
N PHE A 140 6.51 -36.31 -0.62
CA PHE A 140 7.67 -36.42 -1.50
C PHE A 140 8.86 -37.09 -0.81
N PRO A 141 9.76 -37.77 -1.56
CA PRO A 141 11.00 -38.28 -1.01
C PRO A 141 11.82 -37.21 -0.30
N GLU A 142 12.70 -37.63 0.59
CA GLU A 142 13.49 -36.70 1.42
C GLU A 142 14.35 -35.73 0.62
N GLY A 143 14.91 -36.19 -0.52
CA GLY A 143 15.65 -35.33 -1.45
C GLY A 143 14.83 -34.24 -2.14
N CYS A 144 13.50 -34.26 -1.98
CA CYS A 144 12.57 -33.24 -2.50
C CYS A 144 12.20 -32.15 -1.49
N ALA A 145 12.86 -32.09 -0.33
CA ALA A 145 12.65 -31.02 0.60
C ALA A 145 13.26 -29.71 0.09
N PHE A 146 12.55 -28.63 0.32
CA PHE A 146 13.02 -27.28 0.01
C PHE A 146 14.06 -26.84 1.03
N LEU A 147 15.15 -26.26 0.56
CA LEU A 147 16.13 -25.59 1.41
C LEU A 147 16.04 -24.09 1.17
N TRP A 148 15.68 -23.36 2.20
CA TRP A 148 15.57 -21.91 2.20
C TRP A 148 16.91 -21.25 2.46
N SER A 149 17.20 -20.16 1.79
CA SER A 149 18.35 -19.29 2.03
C SER A 149 18.01 -17.84 1.66
N ALA A 150 18.74 -16.89 2.22
CA ALA A 150 18.66 -15.50 1.76
C ALA A 150 19.01 -15.40 0.27
N ALA A 151 18.29 -14.56 -0.46
CA ALA A 151 18.58 -14.28 -1.85
C ALA A 151 19.83 -13.39 -1.95
N GLU A 152 20.75 -13.73 -2.84
CA GLU A 152 21.96 -12.94 -3.03
C GLU A 152 21.64 -11.56 -3.59
N GLY A 153 22.12 -10.51 -2.91
CA GLY A 153 21.90 -9.11 -3.32
C GLY A 153 20.51 -8.55 -3.06
N GLU A 154 19.58 -9.32 -2.46
CA GLU A 154 18.21 -8.89 -2.17
C GLU A 154 17.90 -8.99 -0.67
N PRO A 155 18.22 -7.99 0.16
CA PRO A 155 17.95 -8.03 1.60
C PRO A 155 16.47 -8.26 1.93
N GLY A 156 16.17 -9.16 2.89
CA GLY A 156 14.81 -9.48 3.29
C GLY A 156 14.04 -10.36 2.31
N VAL A 157 14.72 -10.93 1.32
CA VAL A 157 14.16 -11.88 0.36
C VAL A 157 14.77 -13.25 0.61
N TYR A 158 13.91 -14.28 0.65
CA TYR A 158 14.32 -15.66 0.85
C TYR A 158 13.87 -16.53 -0.31
N VAL A 159 14.71 -17.47 -0.70
CA VAL A 159 14.47 -18.41 -1.81
C VAL A 159 14.65 -19.84 -1.33
N ALA A 160 13.71 -20.70 -1.67
CA ALA A 160 13.81 -22.14 -1.48
C ALA A 160 13.89 -22.85 -2.81
N ARG A 161 14.72 -23.88 -2.90
CA ARG A 161 14.91 -24.63 -4.15
C ARG A 161 14.85 -26.13 -3.92
N VAL A 162 14.31 -26.80 -4.94
CA VAL A 162 14.41 -28.26 -5.13
C VAL A 162 15.01 -28.47 -6.49
N SER A 163 16.08 -29.31 -6.54
CA SER A 163 16.82 -29.63 -7.77
C SER A 163 16.41 -30.99 -8.34
N PRO A 164 16.35 -31.14 -9.67
CA PRO A 164 16.13 -32.43 -10.30
C PRO A 164 17.19 -33.49 -9.97
N GLU A 165 18.41 -33.04 -9.59
CA GLU A 165 19.49 -33.96 -9.21
C GLU A 165 19.22 -34.62 -7.85
N THR A 166 18.54 -33.94 -6.95
CA THR A 166 18.24 -34.42 -5.58
C THR A 166 16.84 -34.98 -5.42
N CYS A 167 15.91 -34.54 -6.27
CA CYS A 167 14.50 -34.90 -6.21
C CYS A 167 14.04 -35.69 -7.43
N SER A 168 13.67 -36.93 -7.24
CA SER A 168 12.97 -37.71 -8.26
C SER A 168 12.05 -38.75 -7.61
N TYR A 169 10.92 -39.06 -8.26
CA TYR A 169 9.94 -40.03 -7.77
C TYR A 169 9.08 -40.58 -8.92
N GLU A 170 8.52 -41.77 -8.72
CA GLU A 170 7.53 -42.33 -9.64
C GLU A 170 6.18 -41.63 -9.47
N SER A 171 5.67 -41.08 -10.55
CA SER A 171 4.39 -40.36 -10.55
C SER A 171 3.29 -41.24 -11.14
N ALA A 172 2.31 -41.60 -10.32
CA ALA A 172 1.12 -42.31 -10.79
C ALA A 172 0.32 -41.51 -11.81
N ALA A 173 0.28 -40.18 -11.65
CA ALA A 173 -0.47 -39.26 -12.52
C ALA A 173 0.15 -39.21 -13.94
N PHE A 174 1.48 -39.21 -14.05
CA PHE A 174 2.19 -39.14 -15.33
C PHE A 174 2.66 -40.50 -15.82
N LYS A 175 2.50 -41.56 -15.02
CA LYS A 175 2.91 -42.93 -15.31
C LYS A 175 4.39 -43.05 -15.71
N GLN A 176 5.26 -42.22 -15.12
CA GLN A 176 6.67 -42.18 -15.35
C GLN A 176 7.42 -41.55 -14.19
N ARG A 177 8.75 -41.69 -14.19
CA ARG A 177 9.63 -40.99 -13.26
C ARG A 177 9.64 -39.50 -13.53
N ILE A 178 9.47 -38.70 -12.48
CA ILE A 178 9.45 -37.25 -12.52
C ILE A 178 10.61 -36.70 -11.68
N SER A 179 11.30 -35.70 -12.21
CA SER A 179 12.35 -34.95 -11.51
C SER A 179 11.95 -33.48 -11.49
N PRO A 180 11.38 -32.97 -10.38
CA PRO A 180 10.94 -31.60 -10.30
C PRO A 180 12.10 -30.62 -10.05
N LYS A 181 12.05 -29.47 -10.70
CA LYS A 181 12.80 -28.27 -10.33
C LYS A 181 11.79 -27.25 -9.82
N MET A 182 11.84 -26.95 -8.53
CA MET A 182 10.90 -26.02 -7.91
C MET A 182 11.67 -24.88 -7.26
N THR A 183 11.17 -23.67 -7.43
CA THR A 183 11.70 -22.47 -6.78
C THR A 183 10.57 -21.73 -6.11
N TYR A 184 10.71 -21.48 -4.81
CA TYR A 184 9.81 -20.59 -4.08
C TYR A 184 10.60 -19.37 -3.64
N ARG A 185 9.98 -18.22 -3.69
CA ARG A 185 10.52 -16.94 -3.24
C ARG A 185 9.53 -16.30 -2.28
N VAL A 186 10.01 -15.79 -1.17
CA VAL A 186 9.20 -14.99 -0.25
C VAL A 186 9.89 -13.67 0.06
N ALA A 187 9.09 -12.61 0.05
CA ALA A 187 9.45 -11.28 0.49
C ALA A 187 8.27 -10.70 1.28
N ASN A 188 8.48 -9.58 1.96
CA ASN A 188 7.42 -8.94 2.73
C ASN A 188 6.16 -8.63 1.91
N ASP A 189 6.33 -8.30 0.65
CA ASP A 189 5.27 -7.83 -0.26
C ASP A 189 4.85 -8.86 -1.34
N SER A 190 5.52 -10.00 -1.43
CA SER A 190 5.29 -10.93 -2.54
C SER A 190 5.63 -12.38 -2.21
N PHE A 191 5.01 -13.30 -2.97
CA PHE A 191 5.33 -14.71 -3.00
C PHE A 191 5.58 -15.13 -4.45
N GLY A 192 6.66 -15.86 -4.68
CA GLY A 192 7.04 -16.38 -5.99
C GLY A 192 6.99 -17.90 -6.02
N ILE A 193 6.54 -18.46 -7.13
CA ILE A 193 6.51 -19.90 -7.37
C ILE A 193 6.93 -20.22 -8.79
N GLU A 194 7.82 -21.22 -8.93
CA GLU A 194 8.14 -21.87 -10.18
C GLU A 194 8.11 -23.37 -9.94
N ASP A 195 7.24 -24.08 -10.65
CA ASP A 195 7.13 -25.54 -10.60
C ASP A 195 7.37 -26.10 -12.00
N LEU A 196 8.57 -26.59 -12.26
CA LEU A 196 8.95 -27.29 -13.50
C LEU A 196 9.07 -28.78 -13.21
N LEU A 197 8.41 -29.60 -14.03
CA LEU A 197 8.47 -31.04 -13.95
C LEU A 197 9.20 -31.61 -15.18
N TYR A 198 10.26 -32.38 -14.95
CA TYR A 198 10.99 -33.08 -15.99
C TYR A 198 10.58 -34.56 -16.01
N GLY A 199 10.30 -35.07 -17.19
CA GLY A 199 10.01 -36.49 -17.40
C GLY A 199 11.25 -37.36 -17.39
N ALA A 200 11.05 -38.68 -17.57
CA ALA A 200 12.10 -39.67 -17.58
C ALA A 200 13.20 -39.43 -18.65
N THR A 201 12.90 -38.71 -19.71
CA THR A 201 13.82 -38.31 -20.78
C THR A 201 14.59 -37.02 -20.48
N GLY A 202 14.38 -36.40 -19.32
CA GLY A 202 15.00 -35.13 -18.97
C GLY A 202 14.42 -33.92 -19.69
N GLN A 203 13.30 -34.06 -20.39
CA GLN A 203 12.59 -32.96 -21.03
C GLN A 203 11.48 -32.41 -20.11
N PRO A 204 11.21 -31.09 -20.10
CA PRO A 204 10.12 -30.54 -19.34
C PRO A 204 8.77 -31.05 -19.86
N LEU A 205 7.88 -31.43 -18.94
CA LEU A 205 6.55 -31.94 -19.28
C LEU A 205 5.60 -30.83 -19.72
N PHE A 206 5.89 -29.60 -19.31
CA PHE A 206 5.13 -28.39 -19.65
C PHE A 206 6.09 -27.27 -20.04
N PRO A 207 5.66 -26.31 -20.86
CA PRO A 207 6.47 -25.13 -21.16
C PRO A 207 6.89 -24.41 -19.89
N PRO A 208 8.16 -23.99 -19.74
CA PRO A 208 8.61 -23.22 -18.60
C PRO A 208 7.83 -21.90 -18.48
N SER A 209 7.24 -21.66 -17.32
CA SER A 209 6.52 -20.41 -17.02
C SER A 209 7.42 -19.33 -16.41
N GLY A 210 8.63 -19.71 -16.00
CA GLY A 210 9.48 -18.88 -15.17
C GLY A 210 8.97 -18.71 -13.73
N LEU A 211 9.69 -17.95 -12.94
CA LEU A 211 9.29 -17.62 -11.57
C LEU A 211 8.13 -16.60 -11.59
N LEU A 212 6.96 -17.07 -11.18
CA LEU A 212 5.75 -16.26 -11.11
C LEU A 212 5.69 -15.58 -9.76
N ILE A 213 5.91 -14.27 -9.72
CA ILE A 213 5.85 -13.49 -8.50
C ILE A 213 4.44 -12.86 -8.41
N VAL A 214 3.76 -13.13 -7.31
CA VAL A 214 2.43 -12.59 -7.01
C VAL A 214 2.49 -11.69 -5.78
N PRO A 215 1.89 -10.49 -5.83
CA PRO A 215 1.89 -9.58 -4.71
C PRO A 215 1.11 -10.12 -3.51
N ARG A 216 1.54 -9.76 -2.31
CA ARG A 216 0.81 -10.03 -1.07
C ARG A 216 -0.43 -9.15 -1.02
N LEU A 217 -1.56 -9.76 -0.73
CA LEU A 217 -2.77 -9.03 -0.37
C LEU A 217 -2.77 -8.77 1.14
N VAL A 218 -2.69 -7.51 1.51
CA VAL A 218 -2.88 -7.10 2.90
C VAL A 218 -4.38 -7.03 3.14
N GLU A 219 -4.94 -7.99 3.86
CA GLU A 219 -6.37 -7.98 4.22
C GLU A 219 -6.57 -7.33 5.58
N GLY A 220 -7.68 -6.66 5.72
CA GLY A 220 -8.08 -6.07 6.99
C GLY A 220 -8.91 -4.81 6.83
N THR A 221 -9.19 -4.16 7.93
CA THR A 221 -9.75 -2.82 7.91
C THR A 221 -8.71 -1.82 7.38
N THR A 222 -9.15 -0.69 6.87
CA THR A 222 -8.27 0.42 6.46
C THR A 222 -7.18 0.71 7.52
N ALA A 223 -7.56 0.69 8.81
CA ALA A 223 -6.61 0.93 9.92
C ALA A 223 -5.55 -0.18 10.02
N ALA A 224 -5.94 -1.44 9.89
CA ALA A 224 -5.01 -2.57 9.93
C ALA A 224 -4.02 -2.54 8.74
N VAL A 225 -4.50 -2.23 7.54
CA VAL A 225 -3.66 -2.06 6.35
C VAL A 225 -2.63 -0.97 6.56
N LEU A 226 -3.05 0.20 7.06
CA LEU A 226 -2.13 1.32 7.32
C LEU A 226 -1.15 1.03 8.45
N ALA A 227 -1.57 0.31 9.49
CA ALA A 227 -0.69 -0.10 10.59
C ALA A 227 0.39 -1.09 10.14
N ALA A 228 0.08 -1.95 9.17
CA ALA A 228 1.01 -2.90 8.58
C ALA A 228 1.91 -2.30 7.48
N SER A 229 1.73 -1.02 7.12
CA SER A 229 2.52 -0.38 6.06
C SER A 229 3.99 -0.20 6.46
N MET A 230 4.88 -0.43 5.49
CA MET A 230 6.32 -0.24 5.65
C MET A 230 6.74 1.20 5.34
N ALA A 231 7.94 1.59 5.76
CA ALA A 231 8.49 2.92 5.42
C ALA A 231 8.60 3.14 3.91
N SER A 232 8.91 2.10 3.14
CA SER A 232 9.00 2.12 1.68
C SER A 232 7.67 2.38 0.97
N ASP A 233 6.53 2.14 1.65
CA ASP A 233 5.20 2.45 1.10
C ASP A 233 4.88 3.94 1.10
N TRP A 234 5.69 4.73 1.81
CA TRP A 234 5.48 6.16 1.99
C TRP A 234 6.56 6.95 1.26
N ARG A 235 6.18 8.07 0.71
CA ARG A 235 7.10 9.06 0.15
C ARG A 235 7.00 10.37 0.92
N LYS A 236 8.13 10.95 1.28
CA LYS A 236 8.16 12.30 1.84
C LYS A 236 7.67 13.30 0.81
N LEU A 237 6.93 14.31 1.27
CA LEU A 237 6.53 15.41 0.41
C LEU A 237 7.75 16.30 0.14
N ASP A 238 7.89 16.68 -1.12
CA ASP A 238 8.96 17.56 -1.57
C ASP A 238 8.62 19.02 -1.21
N PRO A 239 9.44 19.72 -0.42
CA PRO A 239 9.24 21.14 -0.12
C PRO A 239 9.15 22.04 -1.35
N GLU A 240 9.80 21.67 -2.46
CA GLU A 240 9.71 22.36 -3.75
C GLU A 240 8.30 22.25 -4.41
N ARG A 241 7.51 21.29 -3.95
CA ARG A 241 6.17 20.99 -4.47
C ARG A 241 5.07 21.22 -3.43
N THR A 242 5.38 21.73 -2.24
CA THR A 242 4.38 22.03 -1.21
C THR A 242 4.07 23.52 -1.16
N LEU A 243 2.79 23.85 -1.10
CA LEU A 243 2.27 25.22 -0.98
C LEU A 243 1.49 25.34 0.34
N TYR A 244 1.86 26.29 1.16
CA TYR A 244 1.26 26.57 2.45
C TYR A 244 0.37 27.80 2.37
N LEU A 245 -0.91 27.64 2.65
CA LEU A 245 -1.90 28.72 2.81
C LEU A 245 -2.16 28.92 4.31
N GLU A 246 -1.86 30.10 4.83
CA GLU A 246 -2.05 30.42 6.25
C GLU A 246 -3.24 31.32 6.47
N LEU A 247 -4.20 30.81 7.23
CA LEU A 247 -5.42 31.50 7.67
C LEU A 247 -5.36 31.77 9.19
N ALA A 248 -6.29 32.55 9.70
CA ALA A 248 -6.42 32.75 11.15
C ALA A 248 -6.78 31.44 11.89
N SER A 249 -7.56 30.56 11.24
CA SER A 249 -8.02 29.28 11.77
C SER A 249 -6.94 28.20 11.77
N GLY A 250 -5.90 28.35 10.95
CA GLY A 250 -4.83 27.34 10.82
C GLY A 250 -4.17 27.36 9.44
N ARG A 251 -3.45 26.30 9.17
CA ARG A 251 -2.61 26.16 7.98
C ARG A 251 -3.15 25.03 7.08
N VAL A 252 -3.29 25.33 5.79
CA VAL A 252 -3.60 24.34 4.75
C VAL A 252 -2.34 24.08 3.94
N VAL A 253 -2.02 22.81 3.71
CA VAL A 253 -0.86 22.42 2.90
C VAL A 253 -1.37 21.70 1.65
N PHE A 254 -0.92 22.15 0.50
CA PHE A 254 -1.19 21.53 -0.79
C PHE A 254 0.07 20.90 -1.36
N GLU A 255 -0.06 19.78 -2.02
CA GLU A 255 0.96 19.20 -2.88
C GLU A 255 0.68 19.56 -4.33
N LEU A 256 1.62 20.26 -4.96
CA LEU A 256 1.52 20.68 -6.37
C LEU A 256 2.04 19.59 -7.31
N THR A 257 1.50 19.54 -8.52
CA THR A 257 1.85 18.54 -9.53
C THR A 257 2.39 19.17 -10.82
N PRO A 258 3.70 19.44 -10.88
CA PRO A 258 4.33 19.94 -12.12
C PRO A 258 4.30 18.91 -13.26
N THR A 259 4.05 17.65 -12.96
CA THR A 259 3.86 16.62 -13.99
C THR A 259 2.69 16.93 -14.92
N PHE A 260 1.61 17.52 -14.42
CA PHE A 260 0.41 17.85 -15.21
C PHE A 260 0.34 19.31 -15.62
N ALA A 261 0.73 20.22 -14.74
CA ALA A 261 0.61 21.65 -14.94
C ALA A 261 1.93 22.42 -14.68
N PRO A 262 3.01 22.14 -15.44
CA PRO A 262 4.32 22.73 -15.18
C PRO A 262 4.33 24.26 -15.25
N GLU A 263 3.63 24.87 -16.19
CA GLU A 263 3.62 26.33 -16.36
C GLU A 263 2.83 27.01 -15.23
N HIS A 264 1.65 26.46 -14.88
CA HIS A 264 0.86 27.00 -13.76
C HIS A 264 1.58 26.82 -12.43
N VAL A 265 2.20 25.67 -12.15
CA VAL A 265 2.96 25.43 -10.92
C VAL A 265 4.14 26.39 -10.81
N ARG A 266 4.87 26.63 -11.91
CA ARG A 266 5.95 27.64 -11.94
C ARG A 266 5.42 29.03 -11.62
N ASN A 267 4.28 29.39 -12.16
CA ASN A 267 3.66 30.71 -11.97
C ASN A 267 3.15 30.90 -10.53
N ILE A 268 2.47 29.89 -9.98
CA ILE A 268 2.01 29.89 -8.59
C ILE A 268 3.21 30.03 -7.63
N ARG A 269 4.31 29.34 -7.92
CA ARG A 269 5.54 29.46 -7.17
C ARG A 269 6.07 30.90 -7.18
N ALA A 270 6.15 31.53 -8.35
CA ALA A 270 6.61 32.91 -8.48
C ALA A 270 5.70 33.90 -7.71
N LEU A 271 4.38 33.71 -7.77
CA LEU A 271 3.39 34.49 -7.00
C LEU A 271 3.58 34.29 -5.49
N ALA A 272 3.76 33.06 -5.02
CA ALA A 272 3.96 32.77 -3.62
C ALA A 272 5.30 33.35 -3.08
N GLN A 273 6.37 33.22 -3.87
CA GLN A 273 7.70 33.74 -3.52
C GLN A 273 7.75 35.27 -3.47
N SER A 274 6.99 35.95 -4.34
CA SER A 274 6.88 37.41 -4.28
C SER A 274 5.97 37.94 -3.18
N GLY A 275 5.28 37.04 -2.42
CA GLY A 275 4.27 37.43 -1.43
C GLY A 275 3.01 38.01 -2.05
N TRP A 276 2.76 37.72 -3.33
CA TRP A 276 1.60 38.29 -4.05
C TRP A 276 0.25 37.97 -3.40
N PHE A 277 0.11 36.82 -2.77
CA PHE A 277 -1.13 36.43 -2.08
C PHE A 277 -1.31 37.07 -0.69
N ASP A 278 -0.28 37.68 -0.11
CA ASP A 278 -0.32 38.18 1.26
C ASP A 278 -1.33 39.31 1.40
N GLY A 279 -2.21 39.20 2.37
CA GLY A 279 -3.28 40.17 2.61
C GLY A 279 -4.43 40.10 1.58
N LEU A 280 -4.42 39.17 0.62
CA LEU A 280 -5.60 38.83 -0.14
C LEU A 280 -6.58 38.04 0.73
N SER A 281 -7.66 37.55 0.17
CA SER A 281 -8.71 36.86 0.93
C SER A 281 -9.31 35.69 0.20
N ILE A 282 -9.90 34.78 0.98
CA ILE A 282 -10.95 33.90 0.48
C ILE A 282 -12.13 34.80 0.12
N ASN A 283 -12.54 34.80 -1.14
CA ASN A 283 -13.55 35.70 -1.69
C ASN A 283 -14.84 34.99 -2.06
N ARG A 284 -14.81 33.65 -2.12
CA ARG A 284 -15.94 32.79 -2.50
C ARG A 284 -15.89 31.48 -1.72
N VAL A 285 -17.01 31.09 -1.12
CA VAL A 285 -17.24 29.77 -0.53
C VAL A 285 -18.62 29.29 -0.95
N GLN A 286 -18.66 28.48 -1.99
CA GLN A 286 -19.91 27.90 -2.48
C GLN A 286 -20.15 26.55 -1.84
N ASP A 287 -21.32 26.39 -1.22
CA ASP A 287 -21.69 25.13 -0.57
C ASP A 287 -21.63 23.95 -1.55
N ASN A 288 -21.16 22.81 -1.04
CA ASN A 288 -20.99 21.57 -1.81
C ASN A 288 -20.19 21.72 -3.12
N PHE A 289 -19.31 22.72 -3.23
CA PHE A 289 -18.54 22.98 -4.44
C PHE A 289 -17.09 23.38 -4.12
N VAL A 290 -16.79 24.68 -4.01
CA VAL A 290 -15.41 25.16 -3.86
C VAL A 290 -15.26 26.26 -2.83
N THR A 291 -14.06 26.39 -2.26
CA THR A 291 -13.52 27.60 -1.62
C THR A 291 -12.50 28.20 -2.56
N GLN A 292 -12.64 29.50 -2.90
CA GLN A 292 -11.80 30.21 -3.87
C GLN A 292 -11.19 31.46 -3.24
N TRP A 293 -9.97 31.76 -3.63
CA TRP A 293 -9.21 32.92 -3.18
C TRP A 293 -8.36 33.54 -4.28
N GLY A 294 -7.97 34.80 -4.07
CA GLY A 294 -7.16 35.58 -5.00
C GLY A 294 -7.57 37.05 -5.00
N ASP A 295 -7.42 37.70 -6.15
CA ASP A 295 -7.79 39.10 -6.39
C ASP A 295 -8.93 39.22 -7.42
N PRO A 296 -10.18 39.02 -7.01
CA PRO A 296 -11.32 38.98 -7.94
C PRO A 296 -11.59 40.34 -8.64
N GLU A 297 -11.12 41.41 -8.06
CA GLU A 297 -11.22 42.74 -8.66
C GLU A 297 -10.10 43.05 -9.68
N GLY A 298 -9.06 42.21 -9.78
CA GLY A 298 -7.89 42.45 -10.62
C GLY A 298 -7.12 43.72 -10.24
N SER A 299 -7.22 44.13 -8.99
CA SER A 299 -6.63 45.37 -8.49
C SER A 299 -5.13 45.30 -8.23
N ARG A 300 -4.63 44.09 -7.95
CA ARG A 300 -3.21 43.82 -7.67
C ARG A 300 -2.46 43.43 -8.92
N PRO A 301 -1.51 44.23 -9.43
CA PRO A 301 -0.76 43.90 -10.63
C PRO A 301 0.12 42.65 -10.44
N ILE A 302 0.17 41.81 -11.46
CA ILE A 302 1.07 40.67 -11.52
C ILE A 302 2.35 41.13 -12.21
N THR A 303 3.44 41.36 -11.45
CA THR A 303 4.70 41.85 -11.97
C THR A 303 5.81 40.83 -12.03
N THR A 304 5.74 39.77 -11.21
CA THR A 304 6.76 38.73 -11.06
C THR A 304 6.37 37.39 -11.70
N ALA A 305 5.16 37.34 -12.25
CA ALA A 305 4.59 36.14 -12.85
C ALA A 305 3.82 36.52 -14.12
N ARG A 306 3.37 35.49 -14.86
CA ARG A 306 2.57 35.70 -16.10
C ARG A 306 1.11 35.88 -15.75
N SER A 307 0.46 36.86 -16.38
CA SER A 307 -1.00 37.10 -16.22
C SER A 307 -1.85 36.14 -17.07
N ARG A 308 -1.29 35.49 -18.08
CA ARG A 308 -1.95 34.52 -18.96
C ARG A 308 -1.04 33.34 -19.17
N ILE A 309 -1.61 32.12 -19.11
CA ILE A 309 -0.90 30.85 -19.32
C ILE A 309 -1.74 29.97 -20.24
N PRO A 310 -1.17 29.36 -21.27
CA PRO A 310 -1.86 28.36 -22.07
C PRO A 310 -2.47 27.27 -21.19
N PRO A 311 -3.66 26.76 -21.52
CA PRO A 311 -4.34 25.77 -20.68
C PRO A 311 -3.54 24.47 -20.55
N GLU A 312 -3.49 23.94 -19.34
CA GLU A 312 -2.90 22.63 -19.01
C GLU A 312 -4.01 21.71 -18.47
N PHE A 313 -5.11 21.57 -19.20
CA PHE A 313 -6.28 20.81 -18.77
C PHE A 313 -6.06 19.31 -18.85
N GLU A 314 -5.19 18.89 -19.78
CA GLU A 314 -4.84 17.50 -20.05
C GLU A 314 -3.44 17.43 -20.68
N ARG A 315 -2.91 16.23 -20.76
CA ARG A 315 -1.65 15.95 -21.45
C ARG A 315 -1.72 14.61 -22.18
N ARG A 316 -0.77 14.38 -23.08
CA ARG A 316 -0.64 13.07 -23.72
C ARG A 316 -0.16 12.01 -22.70
N TRP A 317 -0.83 10.87 -22.66
CA TRP A 317 -0.43 9.73 -21.85
C TRP A 317 0.74 8.99 -22.51
N THR A 318 1.94 9.24 -22.04
CA THR A 318 3.17 8.61 -22.53
C THR A 318 3.58 7.46 -21.60
N SER A 319 4.42 6.54 -22.09
CA SER A 319 4.96 5.42 -21.31
C SER A 319 5.84 5.84 -20.11
N SER A 320 6.31 7.09 -20.09
CA SER A 320 7.05 7.66 -18.96
C SER A 320 6.18 8.03 -17.76
N ILE A 321 4.86 8.02 -17.90
CA ILE A 321 3.93 8.32 -16.82
C ILE A 321 3.48 6.99 -16.21
N ALA A 322 3.95 6.72 -14.98
CA ALA A 322 3.48 5.59 -14.19
C ALA A 322 2.03 5.85 -13.75
N PHE A 323 1.12 4.99 -14.19
CA PHE A 323 -0.30 5.07 -13.87
C PHE A 323 -0.72 3.82 -13.10
N THR A 324 -1.31 4.02 -11.94
CA THR A 324 -1.90 2.95 -11.13
C THR A 324 -3.39 2.88 -11.40
N PRO A 325 -3.90 1.87 -12.12
CA PRO A 325 -5.31 1.80 -12.49
C PRO A 325 -6.20 1.49 -11.29
N LEU A 326 -7.40 2.08 -11.28
CA LEU A 326 -8.51 1.65 -10.44
C LEU A 326 -9.45 0.77 -11.31
N PRO A 327 -9.73 -0.50 -10.93
CA PRO A 327 -10.46 -1.42 -11.79
C PRO A 327 -11.97 -1.17 -11.86
N ASP A 328 -12.49 -0.24 -11.06
CA ASP A 328 -13.95 -0.07 -10.85
C ASP A 328 -14.49 0.87 -11.90
N GLY A 329 -14.61 1.05 -12.89
CA GLY A 329 -15.22 1.92 -13.89
C GLY A 329 -15.56 3.34 -13.40
N ASP A 330 -15.75 4.23 -14.32
CA ASP A 330 -16.07 5.63 -14.07
C ASP A 330 -17.05 6.14 -15.13
N VAL A 331 -17.92 7.10 -14.77
CA VAL A 331 -18.93 7.65 -15.71
C VAL A 331 -18.37 8.75 -16.59
N TYR A 332 -17.22 9.32 -16.27
CA TYR A 332 -16.60 10.45 -16.97
C TYR A 332 -15.41 10.05 -17.86
N ALA A 333 -14.85 8.84 -17.65
CA ALA A 333 -13.67 8.40 -18.40
C ALA A 333 -13.64 6.88 -18.56
N SER A 334 -13.03 6.42 -19.64
CA SER A 334 -12.84 4.98 -19.89
C SER A 334 -11.83 4.33 -18.95
N THR A 335 -10.90 5.11 -18.43
CA THR A 335 -9.87 4.65 -17.50
C THR A 335 -9.67 5.67 -16.38
N VAL A 336 -9.65 5.21 -15.15
CA VAL A 336 -9.38 6.02 -13.96
C VAL A 336 -8.36 5.35 -13.07
N GLY A 337 -7.66 6.14 -12.25
CA GLY A 337 -6.61 5.65 -11.38
C GLY A 337 -5.78 6.79 -10.77
N PHE A 338 -4.49 6.56 -10.62
CA PHE A 338 -3.61 7.48 -9.89
C PHE A 338 -2.29 7.68 -10.62
N VAL A 339 -1.79 8.92 -10.60
CA VAL A 339 -0.44 9.28 -11.02
C VAL A 339 0.23 10.04 -9.89
N ASP A 340 1.31 9.51 -9.35
CA ASP A 340 2.08 10.15 -8.25
C ASP A 340 1.20 10.60 -7.06
N GLY A 341 0.20 9.78 -6.71
CA GLY A 341 -0.73 10.08 -5.62
C GLY A 341 -1.82 11.10 -5.95
N MET A 342 -1.97 11.49 -7.22
CA MET A 342 -3.05 12.35 -7.70
C MET A 342 -4.12 11.51 -8.40
N PRO A 343 -5.41 11.68 -8.10
CA PRO A 343 -6.48 11.06 -8.88
C PRO A 343 -6.47 11.55 -10.32
N ALA A 344 -6.48 10.61 -11.25
CA ALA A 344 -6.35 10.89 -12.67
C ALA A 344 -7.32 10.05 -13.51
N ALA A 345 -7.65 10.53 -14.70
CA ALA A 345 -8.49 9.84 -15.66
C ALA A 345 -7.89 9.98 -17.06
N GLY A 346 -8.20 9.06 -17.96
CA GLY A 346 -7.63 9.07 -19.29
C GLY A 346 -8.35 8.17 -20.29
N GLU A 347 -7.92 8.31 -21.56
CA GLU A 347 -8.44 7.55 -22.71
C GLU A 347 -7.60 6.29 -22.99
N GLY A 348 -6.57 6.02 -22.16
CA GLY A 348 -5.61 4.95 -22.37
C GLY A 348 -4.26 5.43 -22.92
N PRO A 349 -3.24 4.55 -22.92
CA PRO A 349 -1.89 4.88 -23.39
C PRO A 349 -1.89 5.45 -24.82
N GLY A 350 -1.23 6.59 -25.00
CA GLY A 350 -1.21 7.33 -26.27
C GLY A 350 -2.34 8.35 -26.44
N GLY A 351 -3.43 8.23 -25.68
CA GLY A 351 -4.54 9.19 -25.64
C GLY A 351 -4.32 10.34 -24.65
N ALA A 352 -5.41 11.02 -24.29
CA ALA A 352 -5.39 12.08 -23.28
C ALA A 352 -5.37 11.51 -21.87
N LEU A 353 -4.68 12.23 -20.96
CA LEU A 353 -4.61 11.97 -19.53
C LEU A 353 -4.79 13.29 -18.78
N TRP A 354 -5.64 13.33 -17.76
CA TRP A 354 -5.94 14.52 -16.98
C TRP A 354 -6.12 14.22 -15.51
N LEU A 355 -5.98 15.24 -14.67
CA LEU A 355 -6.33 15.17 -13.26
C LEU A 355 -7.81 15.41 -13.03
N THR A 356 -8.34 14.82 -11.98
CA THR A 356 -9.78 14.84 -11.70
C THR A 356 -10.12 15.74 -10.51
N HIS A 357 -11.33 16.31 -10.54
CA HIS A 357 -11.85 17.17 -9.48
C HIS A 357 -12.47 16.32 -8.36
N CYS A 358 -11.62 15.78 -7.48
CA CYS A 358 -12.06 15.15 -6.23
C CYS A 358 -12.04 16.14 -5.07
N TYR A 359 -12.61 15.77 -3.91
CA TYR A 359 -12.51 16.58 -2.70
C TYR A 359 -11.05 16.88 -2.35
N GLY A 360 -10.75 18.14 -2.04
CA GLY A 360 -9.39 18.62 -1.77
C GLY A 360 -8.55 18.92 -3.02
N THR A 361 -9.05 18.70 -4.23
CA THR A 361 -8.34 19.12 -5.45
C THR A 361 -8.15 20.63 -5.47
N LEU A 362 -6.92 21.06 -5.81
CA LEU A 362 -6.54 22.47 -6.03
C LEU A 362 -6.55 22.77 -7.52
N GLY A 363 -7.35 23.73 -7.92
CA GLY A 363 -7.44 24.17 -9.30
C GLY A 363 -7.24 25.68 -9.47
N VAL A 364 -7.12 26.10 -10.72
CA VAL A 364 -6.87 27.49 -11.11
C VAL A 364 -8.14 28.14 -11.61
N GLY A 365 -8.60 29.20 -10.94
CA GLY A 365 -9.72 30.03 -11.40
C GLY A 365 -9.41 30.68 -12.75
N ARG A 366 -10.40 30.72 -13.65
CA ARG A 366 -10.29 31.37 -14.95
C ARG A 366 -11.63 31.98 -15.40
N ASP A 367 -11.54 32.91 -16.33
CA ASP A 367 -12.67 33.43 -17.10
C ASP A 367 -13.00 32.51 -18.30
N ASN A 368 -13.83 33.00 -19.21
CA ASN A 368 -14.22 32.25 -20.42
C ASN A 368 -13.03 31.92 -21.33
N ALA A 369 -12.03 32.81 -21.43
CA ALA A 369 -10.83 32.52 -22.23
C ALA A 369 -10.02 31.40 -21.57
N PRO A 370 -9.66 30.33 -22.30
CA PRO A 370 -9.00 29.16 -21.72
C PRO A 370 -7.61 29.46 -21.13
N ASP A 371 -6.94 30.52 -21.60
CA ASP A 371 -5.62 30.97 -21.11
C ASP A 371 -5.68 32.05 -20.04
N SER A 372 -6.88 32.43 -19.54
CA SER A 372 -7.04 33.49 -18.53
C SER A 372 -6.67 33.04 -17.12
N GLY A 373 -6.61 31.74 -16.86
CA GLY A 373 -6.13 31.20 -15.59
C GLY A 373 -4.63 31.33 -15.46
N SER A 374 -4.14 32.09 -14.51
CA SER A 374 -2.71 32.29 -14.25
C SER A 374 -2.20 31.65 -12.97
N GLY A 375 -3.11 31.16 -12.11
CA GLY A 375 -2.81 30.73 -10.74
C GLY A 375 -2.87 31.86 -9.72
N ALA A 376 -3.20 33.08 -10.13
CA ALA A 376 -3.51 34.19 -9.21
C ALA A 376 -4.86 33.97 -8.51
N GLU A 377 -5.81 33.36 -9.19
CA GLU A 377 -7.03 32.82 -8.58
C GLU A 377 -6.92 31.32 -8.42
N LEU A 378 -7.06 30.83 -7.19
CA LEU A 378 -7.03 29.41 -6.86
C LEU A 378 -8.30 28.98 -6.13
N TYR A 379 -8.71 27.73 -6.33
CA TYR A 379 -9.81 27.14 -5.57
C TYR A 379 -9.48 25.74 -5.09
N ALA A 380 -10.07 25.37 -3.95
CA ALA A 380 -10.06 23.99 -3.44
C ALA A 380 -11.49 23.42 -3.45
N VAL A 381 -11.66 22.19 -3.89
CA VAL A 381 -12.95 21.49 -3.86
C VAL A 381 -13.29 21.12 -2.41
N ILE A 382 -14.44 21.58 -1.92
CA ILE A 382 -14.92 21.34 -0.55
C ILE A 382 -16.23 20.52 -0.49
N GLY A 383 -16.67 19.97 -1.59
CA GLY A 383 -17.95 19.25 -1.68
C GLY A 383 -17.90 18.04 -2.59
N HIS A 384 -19.07 17.66 -3.10
CA HIS A 384 -19.19 16.58 -4.07
C HIS A 384 -18.29 16.86 -5.27
N ALA A 385 -17.59 15.82 -5.73
CA ALA A 385 -16.60 15.92 -6.81
C ALA A 385 -17.20 16.52 -8.10
N PRO A 386 -16.83 17.75 -8.48
CA PRO A 386 -17.37 18.40 -9.68
C PRO A 386 -16.65 17.91 -10.95
N ARG A 387 -16.77 16.62 -11.25
CA ARG A 387 -16.10 15.93 -12.34
C ARG A 387 -16.43 16.52 -13.73
N GLN A 388 -17.54 17.25 -13.87
CA GLN A 388 -17.86 17.98 -15.09
C GLN A 388 -16.86 19.12 -15.42
N LEU A 389 -16.01 19.50 -14.45
CA LEU A 389 -14.93 20.46 -14.67
C LEU A 389 -13.66 19.79 -15.24
N ASP A 390 -13.58 18.48 -15.22
CA ASP A 390 -12.45 17.74 -15.77
C ASP A 390 -12.25 18.14 -17.25
N ARG A 391 -11.00 18.38 -17.65
CA ARG A 391 -10.58 18.84 -18.98
C ARG A 391 -11.05 20.27 -19.36
N ASN A 392 -11.70 20.98 -18.46
CA ASN A 392 -12.20 22.35 -18.68
C ASN A 392 -11.47 23.40 -17.86
N ILE A 393 -10.72 22.99 -16.84
CA ILE A 393 -9.98 23.89 -15.96
C ILE A 393 -8.73 23.19 -15.43
N THR A 394 -7.64 23.94 -15.25
CA THR A 394 -6.35 23.37 -14.85
C THR A 394 -6.38 22.96 -13.38
N VAL A 395 -6.08 21.70 -13.11
CA VAL A 395 -5.78 21.17 -11.78
C VAL A 395 -4.28 21.23 -11.55
N VAL A 396 -3.86 21.80 -10.42
CA VAL A 396 -2.45 22.04 -10.08
C VAL A 396 -1.95 21.23 -8.89
N GLY A 397 -2.85 20.56 -8.16
CA GLY A 397 -2.48 19.78 -7.01
C GLY A 397 -3.66 19.32 -6.16
N ARG A 398 -3.37 18.94 -4.93
CA ARG A 398 -4.37 18.56 -3.93
C ARG A 398 -3.98 19.02 -2.52
N ALA A 399 -4.94 19.20 -1.66
CA ALA A 399 -4.70 19.40 -0.23
C ALA A 399 -4.19 18.08 0.40
N VAL A 400 -3.21 18.19 1.27
CA VAL A 400 -2.61 17.08 2.02
C VAL A 400 -2.77 17.26 3.53
N LEU A 401 -3.10 18.47 3.96
CA LEU A 401 -3.37 18.80 5.38
C LEU A 401 -4.27 20.04 5.46
N GLY A 402 -5.12 20.11 6.47
CA GLY A 402 -5.84 21.33 6.86
C GLY A 402 -7.12 21.63 6.06
N MET A 403 -7.69 20.66 5.33
CA MET A 403 -8.94 20.86 4.58
C MET A 403 -10.11 21.32 5.45
N GLU A 404 -10.11 20.99 6.74
CA GLU A 404 -11.09 21.44 7.72
C GLU A 404 -11.15 22.96 7.83
N HIS A 405 -10.02 23.65 7.65
CA HIS A 405 -9.94 25.11 7.67
C HIS A 405 -10.62 25.77 6.46
N LEU A 406 -10.73 25.07 5.34
CA LEU A 406 -11.44 25.55 4.15
C LEU A 406 -12.91 25.11 4.15
N ALA A 407 -13.16 23.86 4.53
CA ALA A 407 -14.50 23.29 4.49
C ALA A 407 -15.44 23.89 5.55
N ALA A 408 -14.90 24.36 6.69
CA ALA A 408 -15.68 24.98 7.77
C ALA A 408 -15.94 26.48 7.60
N LEU A 409 -15.44 27.11 6.54
CA LEU A 409 -15.65 28.54 6.31
C LEU A 409 -17.14 28.88 6.10
N PRO A 410 -17.60 30.07 6.57
CA PRO A 410 -18.93 30.54 6.25
C PRO A 410 -19.19 30.54 4.74
N ARG A 411 -20.38 30.12 4.33
CA ARG A 411 -20.76 30.15 2.92
C ARG A 411 -21.04 31.60 2.50
N GLY A 412 -20.65 31.95 1.27
CA GLY A 412 -20.94 33.24 0.68
C GLY A 412 -22.44 33.41 0.45
N THR A 413 -22.91 34.64 0.64
CA THR A 413 -24.35 35.01 0.63
C THR A 413 -24.83 35.51 -0.73
N GLU A 414 -23.91 35.83 -1.64
CA GLU A 414 -24.23 36.25 -3.01
C GLU A 414 -24.26 35.06 -4.00
N ALA A 415 -24.65 35.36 -5.21
CA ALA A 415 -24.69 34.40 -6.30
C ALA A 415 -23.35 33.61 -6.42
N LEU A 416 -23.43 32.33 -6.75
CA LEU A 416 -22.30 31.43 -6.88
C LEU A 416 -21.42 31.28 -5.60
N GLY A 417 -21.91 31.74 -4.44
CA GLY A 417 -21.19 31.65 -3.17
C GLY A 417 -20.13 32.74 -2.96
N PHE A 418 -20.15 33.82 -3.68
CA PHE A 418 -19.33 35.00 -3.39
C PHE A 418 -19.75 35.66 -2.09
N TYR A 419 -18.81 36.23 -1.36
CA TYR A 419 -19.11 37.11 -0.22
C TYR A 419 -19.57 38.47 -0.72
N LYS A 420 -20.62 39.00 -0.10
CA LYS A 420 -21.26 40.27 -0.50
C LYS A 420 -20.34 41.47 -0.30
N SER A 421 -19.53 41.45 0.72
CA SER A 421 -18.66 42.57 1.08
C SER A 421 -17.27 42.12 1.44
N ALA A 422 -16.30 43.02 1.35
CA ALA A 422 -14.92 42.74 1.78
C ALA A 422 -14.85 42.37 3.27
N ALA A 423 -15.77 42.87 4.11
CA ALA A 423 -15.80 42.55 5.54
C ALA A 423 -16.21 41.09 5.84
N GLU A 424 -16.89 40.41 4.93
CA GLU A 424 -17.26 39.00 5.06
C GLU A 424 -16.15 38.07 4.62
N ARG A 425 -15.21 38.55 3.82
CA ARG A 425 -14.09 37.75 3.26
C ARG A 425 -13.15 37.31 4.37
N VAL A 426 -12.59 36.15 4.22
CA VAL A 426 -11.63 35.59 5.19
C VAL A 426 -10.19 35.95 4.76
N PRO A 427 -9.46 36.76 5.55
CA PRO A 427 -8.13 37.21 5.18
C PRO A 427 -7.12 36.06 5.10
N ILE A 428 -6.27 36.09 4.08
CA ILE A 428 -5.09 35.25 3.95
C ILE A 428 -3.92 35.97 4.63
N ARG A 429 -3.27 35.31 5.59
CA ARG A 429 -2.09 35.87 6.26
C ARG A 429 -0.88 35.86 5.31
N ARG A 430 -0.58 34.69 4.75
CA ARG A 430 0.46 34.51 3.75
C ARG A 430 0.27 33.21 2.96
N VAL A 431 0.88 33.15 1.78
CA VAL A 431 1.07 31.91 1.02
C VAL A 431 2.55 31.73 0.73
N ARG A 432 3.11 30.55 1.02
CA ARG A 432 4.55 30.27 0.84
C ARG A 432 4.76 28.88 0.24
N MET A 433 5.83 28.77 -0.55
CA MET A 433 6.33 27.43 -0.89
C MET A 433 7.02 26.81 0.32
N GLY A 434 6.95 25.49 0.46
CA GLY A 434 7.62 24.79 1.56
C GLY A 434 9.13 25.01 1.57
N VAL A 435 9.77 25.10 0.39
CA VAL A 435 11.20 25.35 0.26
C VAL A 435 11.63 26.72 0.83
N ASP A 436 10.71 27.72 0.78
CA ASP A 436 10.98 29.08 1.25
C ASP A 436 10.73 29.26 2.76
N LEU A 437 10.15 28.27 3.43
CA LEU A 437 9.96 28.25 4.88
C LEU A 437 11.23 27.80 5.59
N GLN A 438 11.48 28.34 6.80
CA GLN A 438 12.51 27.80 7.67
C GLN A 438 12.20 26.32 8.01
N PRO A 439 13.21 25.47 8.22
CA PRO A 439 12.98 24.06 8.56
C PRO A 439 12.03 23.87 9.75
N SER A 440 12.10 24.73 10.76
CA SER A 440 11.23 24.69 11.95
C SER A 440 9.77 25.10 11.67
N GLU A 441 9.48 25.76 10.57
CA GLU A 441 8.12 26.13 10.15
C GLU A 441 7.48 25.11 9.25
N ARG A 442 8.28 24.17 8.67
CA ARG A 442 7.78 23.11 7.79
C ARG A 442 7.06 22.02 8.60
N ILE A 443 6.02 21.49 8.03
CA ILE A 443 5.39 20.29 8.52
C ILE A 443 5.90 19.13 7.66
N GLU A 444 6.78 18.33 8.24
CA GLU A 444 7.31 17.15 7.53
C GLU A 444 6.21 16.11 7.38
N LEU A 445 5.78 15.89 6.17
CA LEU A 445 4.69 14.97 5.81
C LEU A 445 5.20 13.90 4.84
N GLU A 446 4.57 12.74 4.92
CA GLU A 446 4.73 11.68 3.93
C GLU A 446 3.36 11.18 3.45
N ALA A 447 3.25 10.92 2.16
CA ALA A 447 2.06 10.40 1.53
C ALA A 447 2.22 8.92 1.15
N LEU A 448 1.16 8.13 1.31
CA LEU A 448 1.15 6.74 0.86
C LEU A 448 1.32 6.71 -0.67
N ARG A 449 2.26 5.92 -1.15
CA ARG A 449 2.50 5.70 -2.58
C ARG A 449 1.36 4.88 -3.17
N THR A 450 0.84 5.32 -4.31
CA THR A 450 -0.29 4.64 -4.97
C THR A 450 0.13 3.42 -5.80
N ASP A 451 1.41 3.22 -6.03
CA ASP A 451 1.99 2.11 -6.79
C ASP A 451 2.44 0.92 -5.92
N THR A 452 1.95 0.83 -4.67
CA THR A 452 2.35 -0.22 -3.72
C THR A 452 1.25 -1.24 -3.47
N ALA A 453 1.64 -2.43 -3.02
CA ALA A 453 0.70 -3.48 -2.58
C ALA A 453 -0.15 -3.01 -1.39
N THR A 454 0.41 -2.19 -0.49
CA THR A 454 -0.31 -1.58 0.63
C THR A 454 -1.44 -0.67 0.13
N PHE A 455 -1.21 0.12 -0.92
CA PHE A 455 -2.27 0.94 -1.49
C PHE A 455 -3.36 0.10 -2.17
N ALA A 456 -2.99 -0.93 -2.91
CA ALA A 456 -3.95 -1.87 -3.50
C ALA A 456 -4.82 -2.54 -2.42
N ALA A 457 -4.21 -2.93 -1.30
CA ALA A 457 -4.93 -3.48 -0.15
C ALA A 457 -5.86 -2.45 0.52
N LEU A 458 -5.44 -1.19 0.60
CA LEU A 458 -6.26 -0.09 1.11
C LEU A 458 -7.50 0.11 0.23
N VAL A 459 -7.34 0.12 -1.09
CA VAL A 459 -8.45 0.20 -2.05
C VAL A 459 -9.41 -0.97 -1.84
N GLU A 460 -8.90 -2.20 -1.75
CA GLU A 460 -9.72 -3.40 -1.54
C GLU A 460 -10.45 -3.37 -0.19
N ALA A 461 -9.79 -2.94 0.88
CA ALA A 461 -10.40 -2.79 2.19
C ALA A 461 -11.57 -1.77 2.19
N ARG A 462 -11.52 -0.80 1.30
CA ARG A 462 -12.59 0.20 1.12
C ARG A 462 -13.70 -0.29 0.21
N ARG A 463 -13.35 -1.01 -0.87
CA ARG A 463 -14.30 -1.62 -1.80
C ARG A 463 -15.20 -2.66 -1.13
N ASN A 464 -14.60 -3.51 -0.32
CA ASN A 464 -15.22 -4.69 0.27
C ASN A 464 -15.12 -4.69 1.79
N ARG A 465 -15.60 -3.62 2.43
CA ARG A 465 -15.64 -3.56 3.89
C ARG A 465 -16.42 -4.73 4.46
N ARG A 466 -15.76 -5.48 5.34
CA ARG A 466 -16.29 -6.70 5.98
C ARG A 466 -16.36 -6.59 7.51
N ASP A 467 -16.27 -5.36 8.04
CA ASP A 467 -16.47 -5.15 9.47
C ASP A 467 -17.95 -5.37 9.86
N ALA A 468 -18.20 -5.57 11.15
CA ALA A 468 -19.51 -5.93 11.67
C ALA A 468 -20.64 -4.94 11.36
N TRP A 469 -20.27 -3.69 11.01
CA TRP A 469 -21.24 -2.66 10.67
C TRP A 469 -21.78 -2.79 9.24
N TYR A 470 -20.93 -3.27 8.29
CA TYR A 470 -21.32 -3.42 6.88
C TYR A 470 -22.03 -4.75 6.65
N ARG A 471 -23.29 -4.69 6.21
CA ARG A 471 -24.08 -5.88 5.89
C ARG A 471 -23.89 -6.36 4.46
N VAL A 472 -23.75 -5.41 3.53
CA VAL A 472 -23.55 -5.68 2.11
C VAL A 472 -22.30 -4.94 1.65
N PRO A 473 -21.20 -5.63 1.31
CA PRO A 473 -20.05 -5.02 0.69
C PRO A 473 -20.43 -4.40 -0.65
N ALA A 474 -19.92 -3.18 -0.92
CA ALA A 474 -20.24 -2.47 -2.16
C ALA A 474 -19.65 -3.16 -3.41
N GLY A 475 -18.51 -3.85 -3.27
CA GLY A 475 -17.80 -4.52 -4.36
C GLY A 475 -17.12 -3.58 -5.35
N ARG A 476 -17.34 -2.26 -5.21
CA ARG A 476 -16.81 -1.18 -6.06
C ARG A 476 -16.48 0.03 -5.22
N ILE A 477 -15.63 0.90 -5.77
CA ILE A 477 -15.32 2.20 -5.17
C ILE A 477 -15.20 3.26 -6.27
N ASP A 478 -15.77 4.42 -6.03
CA ASP A 478 -15.58 5.61 -6.85
C ASP A 478 -14.15 6.17 -6.70
N LEU A 479 -13.56 6.69 -7.77
CA LEU A 479 -12.21 7.25 -7.76
C LEU A 479 -11.99 8.29 -6.64
N CYS A 480 -12.94 9.19 -6.48
CA CYS A 480 -12.86 10.27 -5.49
C CYS A 480 -13.14 9.79 -4.05
N SER A 481 -13.62 8.56 -3.89
CA SER A 481 -13.85 7.91 -2.59
C SER A 481 -12.65 7.08 -2.11
N VAL A 482 -11.61 6.90 -2.95
CA VAL A 482 -10.38 6.23 -2.56
C VAL A 482 -9.58 7.14 -1.63
N PRO A 483 -9.26 6.69 -0.40
CA PRO A 483 -8.43 7.50 0.50
C PRO A 483 -6.99 7.62 -0.01
N LEU A 484 -6.42 8.79 0.14
CA LEU A 484 -5.03 9.09 -0.16
C LEU A 484 -4.31 9.53 1.12
N PRO A 485 -3.91 8.59 1.99
CA PRO A 485 -3.40 8.89 3.31
C PRO A 485 -2.13 9.75 3.28
N VAL A 486 -2.09 10.69 4.21
CA VAL A 486 -0.91 11.50 4.54
C VAL A 486 -0.71 11.43 6.05
N ARG A 487 0.53 11.41 6.51
CA ARG A 487 0.88 11.37 7.92
C ARG A 487 2.13 12.23 8.20
N PRO A 488 2.40 12.58 9.46
CA PRO A 488 3.71 13.12 9.83
C PRO A 488 4.83 12.17 9.41
N ALA A 489 5.92 12.70 8.85
CA ALA A 489 7.08 11.90 8.46
C ALA A 489 7.72 11.26 9.71
N ARG A 490 8.18 10.02 9.56
CA ARG A 490 8.84 9.25 10.62
C ARG A 490 10.34 9.18 10.42
#